data_14dd3545bd1b085124f1a4db4b0a8516
#
_entry.id   14dd3545bd1b085124f1a4db4b0a8516
#
_cell.length_a   1.000
_cell.length_b   1.000
_cell.length_c   1.000
_cell.angle_alpha   90.00
_cell.angle_beta   90.00
_cell.angle_gamma   90.00
#
_symmetry.space_group_name_H-M   'P 1'
#
loop_
_entity.id
_entity.type
_entity.pdbx_description
1 polymer ?
#
loop_
_entity_poly.entity_id
_entity_poly.type
_entity_poly.pdbx_seq_one_letter_code
_entity_poly.pdbx_strand_id
1 'polypeptide(L)'
;MASSMSKAFFADLKPIADHTLIAASSIYKELPADWVVVLTDVKNSTEAIEAGRYKDVNMVGVACIVAVQNALAGHSFPFVFGGDGATLALPADVIDHAKAALTHTRAVARRELGLELRVAIIAAADIVKAGARLAVAKLKISEIQDIALLHGDGWALADSWMKEREAQFSLPDEPAVAGGRAGDLGGLECRWNPLPARKFEVLALIVQARHGGETAAQVYRKILSQLLGPEYRPISLTELRLSWPPKYLIQEARMRCERGARRLGYLMKTYLISLGHVLFLQWRGQKNITEPIEYLRELTQNTDYLKFDGALRMVVDVSRLQKERLLKTLEDLYHTGEIFYGHHADPCALLTCYIQGPHKHIHFVDAGGGGYAMAAKALKAQKRAC
;
A
#
# COMPACT_ATOMS: atom_id res chain seq x y z
N MET A 1 32.51 7.67 -5.37
CA MET A 1 32.21 6.48 -4.55
C MET A 1 30.97 6.65 -3.65
N ALA A 2 30.76 7.78 -2.98
CA ALA A 2 29.58 7.99 -2.12
C ALA A 2 28.22 7.88 -2.88
N SER A 3 28.12 8.41 -4.11
CA SER A 3 26.87 8.36 -4.92
C SER A 3 26.46 6.94 -5.35
N SER A 4 27.41 6.03 -5.53
CA SER A 4 27.12 4.63 -5.90
C SER A 4 26.59 3.81 -4.71
N MET A 5 27.13 4.06 -3.51
CA MET A 5 26.68 3.39 -2.28
C MET A 5 25.29 3.83 -1.86
N SER A 6 24.93 5.09 -2.10
CA SER A 6 23.60 5.61 -1.80
C SER A 6 22.50 4.94 -2.66
N LYS A 7 22.77 4.64 -3.92
CA LYS A 7 21.80 3.99 -4.83
C LYS A 7 21.46 2.56 -4.43
N ALA A 8 22.43 1.82 -3.90
CA ALA A 8 22.24 0.44 -3.45
C ALA A 8 21.70 0.36 -1.99
N PHE A 9 21.60 1.49 -1.29
CA PHE A 9 21.25 1.54 0.13
C PHE A 9 20.10 0.63 0.50
N PHE A 10 18.93 0.79 -0.16
CA PHE A 10 17.78 -0.05 0.17
C PHE A 10 17.93 -1.49 -0.34
N ALA A 11 18.61 -1.71 -1.48
CA ALA A 11 18.87 -3.06 -1.98
C ALA A 11 19.70 -3.88 -0.98
N ASP A 12 20.70 -3.26 -0.37
CA ASP A 12 21.68 -3.89 0.54
C ASP A 12 21.14 -4.12 1.95
N LEU A 13 19.98 -3.55 2.31
CA LEU A 13 19.38 -3.80 3.62
C LEU A 13 18.97 -5.27 3.75
N LYS A 14 19.44 -5.91 4.81
CA LYS A 14 19.04 -7.28 5.15
C LYS A 14 17.60 -7.28 5.68
N PRO A 15 16.70 -8.10 5.12
CA PRO A 15 15.34 -8.19 5.63
C PRO A 15 15.30 -8.92 6.97
N ILE A 16 14.43 -8.45 7.87
CA ILE A 16 14.09 -9.15 9.12
C ILE A 16 12.93 -10.11 8.86
N ALA A 17 12.94 -11.27 9.54
CA ALA A 17 11.84 -12.23 9.46
C ALA A 17 10.88 -12.15 10.65
N ASP A 18 11.33 -11.59 11.77
CA ASP A 18 10.54 -11.47 12.99
C ASP A 18 9.67 -10.21 12.98
N HIS A 19 8.39 -10.39 12.77
CA HIS A 19 7.39 -9.32 12.74
C HIS A 19 7.24 -8.58 14.08
N THR A 20 7.65 -9.20 15.20
CA THR A 20 7.55 -8.55 16.52
C THR A 20 8.58 -7.43 16.71
N LEU A 21 9.60 -7.40 15.85
CA LEU A 21 10.66 -6.41 15.87
C LEU A 21 10.33 -5.13 15.10
N ILE A 22 9.20 -5.05 14.38
CA ILE A 22 8.90 -3.91 13.49
C ILE A 22 8.91 -2.55 14.17
N ALA A 23 8.73 -2.48 15.48
CA ALA A 23 8.80 -1.24 16.23
C ALA A 23 10.14 -1.04 16.96
N ALA A 24 11.08 -1.98 16.87
CA ALA A 24 12.39 -1.86 17.49
C ALA A 24 13.29 -0.94 16.66
N SER A 25 13.70 0.20 17.21
CA SER A 25 14.52 1.20 16.51
C SER A 25 15.85 0.64 15.99
N SER A 26 16.37 -0.43 16.61
CA SER A 26 17.66 -1.04 16.27
C SER A 26 17.70 -1.71 14.90
N ILE A 27 16.56 -2.09 14.32
CA ILE A 27 16.51 -2.72 12.99
C ILE A 27 16.58 -1.71 11.84
N TYR A 28 16.33 -0.43 12.12
CA TYR A 28 16.22 0.62 11.12
C TYR A 28 17.57 1.26 10.81
N LYS A 29 17.74 1.65 9.55
CA LYS A 29 18.88 2.45 9.07
C LYS A 29 18.39 3.81 8.64
N GLU A 30 19.16 4.85 8.98
CA GLU A 30 18.88 6.22 8.56
C GLU A 30 18.82 6.31 7.03
N LEU A 31 17.83 7.03 6.53
CA LEU A 31 17.73 7.32 5.11
C LEU A 31 18.88 8.27 4.70
N PRO A 32 19.60 7.99 3.60
CA PRO A 32 20.68 8.87 3.17
C PRO A 32 20.19 10.29 2.87
N ALA A 33 20.99 11.29 3.20
CA ALA A 33 20.62 12.69 3.06
C ALA A 33 20.43 13.16 1.60
N ASP A 34 21.01 12.45 0.64
CA ASP A 34 20.86 12.65 -0.80
C ASP A 34 19.64 11.94 -1.40
N TRP A 35 18.73 11.47 -0.56
CA TRP A 35 17.44 10.91 -0.96
C TRP A 35 16.33 11.94 -0.86
N VAL A 36 15.21 11.64 -1.50
CA VAL A 36 13.98 12.44 -1.43
C VAL A 36 12.81 11.57 -0.99
N VAL A 37 11.93 12.14 -0.19
CA VAL A 37 10.65 11.55 0.19
C VAL A 37 9.61 11.99 -0.83
N VAL A 38 8.90 11.04 -1.40
CA VAL A 38 7.80 11.27 -2.34
C VAL A 38 6.51 10.81 -1.69
N LEU A 39 5.53 11.70 -1.62
CA LEU A 39 4.22 11.40 -1.05
C LEU A 39 3.14 11.64 -2.11
N THR A 40 2.18 10.76 -2.13
CA THR A 40 0.99 10.90 -2.98
C THR A 40 -0.27 10.70 -2.15
N ASP A 41 -1.34 11.44 -2.46
CA ASP A 41 -2.59 11.41 -1.70
C ASP A 41 -3.75 11.86 -2.59
N VAL A 42 -4.84 11.11 -2.63
CA VAL A 42 -6.05 11.50 -3.36
C VAL A 42 -6.81 12.54 -2.54
N LYS A 43 -6.97 13.75 -3.10
CA LYS A 43 -7.74 14.82 -2.45
C LYS A 43 -9.20 14.38 -2.31
N ASN A 44 -9.79 14.68 -1.15
CA ASN A 44 -11.18 14.33 -0.84
C ASN A 44 -11.47 12.82 -0.99
N SER A 45 -10.47 11.98 -0.69
CA SER A 45 -10.59 10.52 -0.75
C SER A 45 -11.78 9.99 0.05
N THR A 46 -12.04 10.56 1.22
CA THR A 46 -13.17 10.18 2.08
C THR A 46 -14.52 10.37 1.40
N GLU A 47 -14.73 11.50 0.72
CA GLU A 47 -15.98 11.79 0.00
C GLU A 47 -16.17 10.82 -1.18
N ALA A 48 -15.10 10.54 -1.92
CA ALA A 48 -15.13 9.58 -3.02
C ALA A 48 -15.45 8.16 -2.51
N ILE A 49 -14.92 7.79 -1.34
CA ILE A 49 -15.17 6.51 -0.69
C ILE A 49 -16.62 6.40 -0.22
N GLU A 50 -17.16 7.43 0.43
CA GLU A 50 -18.55 7.49 0.87
C GLU A 50 -19.53 7.45 -0.32
N ALA A 51 -19.11 7.94 -1.49
CA ALA A 51 -19.81 7.79 -2.76
C ALA A 51 -19.65 6.40 -3.42
N GLY A 52 -19.09 5.41 -2.73
CA GLY A 52 -18.90 4.04 -3.23
C GLY A 52 -17.73 3.85 -4.20
N ARG A 53 -16.85 4.86 -4.36
CA ARG A 53 -15.73 4.87 -5.31
C ARG A 53 -14.40 4.42 -4.68
N TYR A 54 -14.49 3.67 -3.59
CA TYR A 54 -13.32 3.21 -2.85
C TYR A 54 -12.27 2.52 -3.73
N LYS A 55 -12.72 1.68 -4.66
CA LYS A 55 -11.80 0.96 -5.55
C LYS A 55 -11.05 1.88 -6.51
N ASP A 56 -11.67 2.96 -6.96
CA ASP A 56 -11.02 3.98 -7.79
C ASP A 56 -9.90 4.66 -7.02
N VAL A 57 -10.16 5.06 -5.76
CA VAL A 57 -9.21 5.69 -4.86
C VAL A 57 -8.01 4.77 -4.59
N ASN A 58 -8.29 3.53 -4.23
CA ASN A 58 -7.28 2.51 -3.95
C ASN A 58 -6.40 2.23 -5.18
N MET A 59 -7.02 2.15 -6.37
CA MET A 59 -6.30 1.92 -7.63
C MET A 59 -5.37 3.09 -7.98
N VAL A 60 -5.75 4.34 -7.73
CA VAL A 60 -4.88 5.51 -7.94
C VAL A 60 -3.68 5.47 -7.00
N GLY A 61 -3.88 5.14 -5.73
CA GLY A 61 -2.78 4.99 -4.77
C GLY A 61 -1.77 3.94 -5.19
N VAL A 62 -2.23 2.76 -5.64
CA VAL A 62 -1.34 1.70 -6.15
C VAL A 62 -0.70 2.11 -7.49
N ALA A 63 -1.43 2.81 -8.37
CA ALA A 63 -0.90 3.28 -9.65
C ALA A 63 0.32 4.19 -9.48
N CYS A 64 0.40 4.98 -8.40
CA CYS A 64 1.57 5.80 -8.10
C CYS A 64 2.82 4.93 -7.87
N ILE A 65 2.68 3.83 -7.10
CA ILE A 65 3.77 2.88 -6.86
C ILE A 65 4.19 2.20 -8.17
N VAL A 66 3.21 1.69 -8.93
CA VAL A 66 3.44 0.99 -10.20
C VAL A 66 4.15 1.88 -11.22
N ALA A 67 3.70 3.13 -11.37
CA ALA A 67 4.29 4.09 -12.28
C ALA A 67 5.77 4.35 -11.97
N VAL A 68 6.10 4.58 -10.69
CA VAL A 68 7.49 4.83 -10.26
C VAL A 68 8.33 3.57 -10.40
N GLN A 69 7.81 2.39 -10.01
CA GLN A 69 8.51 1.10 -10.18
C GLN A 69 8.83 0.81 -11.65
N ASN A 70 7.89 1.08 -12.57
CA ASN A 70 8.10 0.88 -14.00
C ASN A 70 9.08 1.90 -14.59
N ALA A 71 8.99 3.17 -14.16
CA ALA A 71 9.90 4.23 -14.61
C ALA A 71 11.34 3.99 -14.13
N LEU A 72 11.50 3.41 -12.94
CA LEU A 72 12.79 3.14 -12.30
C LEU A 72 13.16 1.65 -12.35
N ALA A 73 12.82 0.95 -13.42
CA ALA A 73 13.09 -0.48 -13.54
C ALA A 73 14.55 -0.81 -13.21
N GLY A 74 14.75 -1.75 -12.28
CA GLY A 74 16.07 -2.16 -11.79
C GLY A 74 16.56 -1.44 -10.54
N HIS A 75 15.83 -0.41 -10.06
CA HIS A 75 16.14 0.24 -8.78
C HIS A 75 15.27 -0.34 -7.67
N SER A 76 15.88 -0.60 -6.52
CA SER A 76 15.18 -1.01 -5.30
C SER A 76 15.03 0.19 -4.38
N PHE A 77 13.81 0.52 -3.99
CA PHE A 77 13.52 1.64 -3.10
C PHE A 77 12.36 1.31 -2.15
N PRO A 78 12.32 1.92 -0.96
CA PRO A 78 11.24 1.71 -0.02
C PRO A 78 9.96 2.41 -0.46
N PHE A 79 8.83 1.72 -0.31
CA PHE A 79 7.50 2.29 -0.48
C PHE A 79 6.49 1.65 0.47
N VAL A 80 5.48 2.42 0.85
CA VAL A 80 4.35 1.97 1.66
C VAL A 80 3.06 2.49 1.02
N PHE A 81 2.09 1.60 0.86
CA PHE A 81 0.76 1.92 0.38
C PHE A 81 -0.16 2.32 1.53
N GLY A 82 -0.81 3.48 1.43
CA GLY A 82 -1.65 4.09 2.47
C GLY A 82 -3.17 3.86 2.32
N GLY A 83 -3.62 3.29 1.20
CA GLY A 83 -5.05 3.15 0.86
C GLY A 83 -5.51 4.15 -0.21
N ASP A 84 -5.23 5.43 -0.04
CA ASP A 84 -5.56 6.54 -0.95
C ASP A 84 -4.33 7.24 -1.52
N GLY A 85 -3.15 6.71 -1.22
CA GLY A 85 -1.87 7.23 -1.70
C GLY A 85 -0.73 6.31 -1.34
N ALA A 86 0.49 6.81 -1.51
CA ALA A 86 1.72 6.08 -1.22
C ALA A 86 2.81 7.01 -0.70
N THR A 87 3.67 6.46 0.15
CA THR A 87 4.92 7.07 0.58
C THR A 87 6.08 6.29 -0.01
N LEU A 88 7.01 6.98 -0.68
CA LEU A 88 8.20 6.38 -1.26
C LEU A 88 9.43 7.19 -0.83
N ALA A 89 10.61 6.55 -0.85
CA ALA A 89 11.86 7.29 -0.79
C ALA A 89 12.78 6.87 -1.94
N LEU A 90 13.40 7.83 -2.61
CA LEU A 90 14.15 7.64 -3.83
C LEU A 90 15.49 8.38 -3.75
N PRO A 91 16.57 7.85 -4.37
CA PRO A 91 17.77 8.65 -4.62
C PRO A 91 17.44 9.89 -5.45
N ALA A 92 18.04 11.04 -5.13
CA ALA A 92 17.71 12.30 -5.81
C ALA A 92 18.03 12.30 -7.31
N ASP A 93 19.00 11.51 -7.74
CA ASP A 93 19.42 11.44 -9.14
C ASP A 93 18.45 10.71 -10.08
N VAL A 94 17.49 9.95 -9.55
CA VAL A 94 16.44 9.28 -10.35
C VAL A 94 15.09 10.01 -10.26
N ILE A 95 15.02 11.13 -9.53
CA ILE A 95 13.75 11.78 -9.22
C ILE A 95 13.00 12.29 -10.44
N ASP A 96 13.69 12.71 -11.50
CA ASP A 96 13.03 13.27 -12.67
C ASP A 96 12.22 12.21 -13.44
N HIS A 97 12.65 10.95 -13.41
CA HIS A 97 11.86 9.84 -13.94
C HIS A 97 10.59 9.60 -13.10
N ALA A 98 10.71 9.66 -11.78
CA ALA A 98 9.57 9.54 -10.88
C ALA A 98 8.58 10.71 -11.03
N LYS A 99 9.09 11.96 -11.16
CA LYS A 99 8.25 13.14 -11.45
C LYS A 99 7.44 12.95 -12.71
N ALA A 100 8.07 12.55 -13.81
CA ALA A 100 7.39 12.32 -15.08
C ALA A 100 6.30 11.23 -14.96
N ALA A 101 6.60 10.12 -14.28
CA ALA A 101 5.66 9.04 -14.04
C ALA A 101 4.46 9.48 -13.18
N LEU A 102 4.70 10.22 -12.11
CA LEU A 102 3.64 10.71 -11.22
C LEU A 102 2.81 11.84 -11.85
N THR A 103 3.42 12.72 -12.66
CA THR A 103 2.69 13.72 -13.46
C THR A 103 1.72 13.05 -14.43
N HIS A 104 2.16 12.00 -15.11
CA HIS A 104 1.27 11.20 -15.98
C HIS A 104 0.16 10.53 -15.17
N THR A 105 0.48 9.88 -14.06
CA THR A 105 -0.51 9.20 -13.20
C THR A 105 -1.56 10.18 -12.70
N ARG A 106 -1.15 11.38 -12.27
CA ARG A 106 -2.04 12.48 -11.86
C ARG A 106 -2.99 12.88 -12.99
N ALA A 107 -2.47 13.08 -14.19
CA ALA A 107 -3.26 13.45 -15.35
C ALA A 107 -4.28 12.36 -15.72
N VAL A 108 -3.89 11.08 -15.65
CA VAL A 108 -4.78 9.94 -15.90
C VAL A 108 -5.87 9.84 -14.84
N ALA A 109 -5.52 9.95 -13.55
CA ALA A 109 -6.47 9.91 -12.44
C ALA A 109 -7.56 11.00 -12.59
N ARG A 110 -7.14 12.25 -12.89
CA ARG A 110 -8.06 13.37 -13.15
C ARG A 110 -8.96 13.11 -14.35
N ARG A 111 -8.38 12.76 -15.50
CA ARG A 111 -9.10 12.61 -16.77
C ARG A 111 -10.05 11.42 -16.78
N GLU A 112 -9.63 10.28 -16.23
CA GLU A 112 -10.34 9.01 -16.38
C GLU A 112 -11.22 8.65 -15.19
N LEU A 113 -10.83 9.10 -14.01
CA LEU A 113 -11.55 8.81 -12.77
C LEU A 113 -12.10 10.07 -12.09
N GLY A 114 -11.75 11.28 -12.55
CA GLY A 114 -12.17 12.53 -11.90
C GLY A 114 -11.65 12.63 -10.46
N LEU A 115 -10.48 12.06 -10.19
CA LEU A 115 -9.82 12.10 -8.87
C LEU A 115 -8.60 13.00 -8.95
N GLU A 116 -8.53 13.97 -8.02
CA GLU A 116 -7.39 14.86 -7.89
C GLU A 116 -6.30 14.21 -7.02
N LEU A 117 -5.12 14.02 -7.61
CA LEU A 117 -3.97 13.43 -6.95
C LEU A 117 -2.97 14.51 -6.52
N ARG A 118 -2.75 14.64 -5.23
CA ARG A 118 -1.64 15.43 -4.66
C ARG A 118 -0.36 14.62 -4.76
N VAL A 119 0.73 15.28 -5.17
CA VAL A 119 2.08 14.69 -5.22
C VAL A 119 3.05 15.69 -4.63
N ALA A 120 3.77 15.31 -3.60
CA ALA A 120 4.82 16.14 -2.99
C ALA A 120 6.17 15.44 -3.07
N ILE A 121 7.23 16.24 -3.25
CA ILE A 121 8.63 15.78 -3.27
C ILE A 121 9.40 16.66 -2.30
N ILE A 122 9.98 16.03 -1.29
CA ILE A 122 10.66 16.71 -0.17
C ILE A 122 12.04 16.09 0.01
N ALA A 123 13.09 16.93 0.02
CA ALA A 123 14.44 16.44 0.27
C ALA A 123 14.54 15.84 1.69
N ALA A 124 15.13 14.67 1.84
CA ALA A 124 15.36 14.05 3.14
C ALA A 124 16.22 14.97 4.04
N ALA A 125 17.19 15.67 3.44
CA ALA A 125 18.02 16.66 4.14
C ALA A 125 17.21 17.80 4.78
N ASP A 126 16.12 18.27 4.15
CA ASP A 126 15.28 19.33 4.71
C ASP A 126 14.49 18.83 5.92
N ILE A 127 14.00 17.60 5.87
CA ILE A 127 13.29 16.95 6.99
C ILE A 127 14.24 16.75 8.18
N VAL A 128 15.46 16.27 7.91
CA VAL A 128 16.49 16.08 8.94
C VAL A 128 16.94 17.42 9.53
N LYS A 129 17.08 18.47 8.68
CA LYS A 129 17.40 19.85 9.13
C LYS A 129 16.29 20.43 10.02
N ALA A 130 15.06 20.03 9.84
CA ALA A 130 13.95 20.38 10.72
C ALA A 130 13.95 19.61 12.05
N GLY A 131 14.95 18.75 12.30
CA GLY A 131 15.12 17.98 13.54
C GLY A 131 14.41 16.65 13.57
N ALA A 132 13.77 16.22 12.45
CA ALA A 132 13.02 14.98 12.37
C ALA A 132 13.87 13.85 11.76
N ARG A 133 13.51 12.61 12.09
CA ARG A 133 14.25 11.41 11.75
C ARG A 133 13.53 10.61 10.64
N LEU A 134 14.30 10.17 9.64
CA LEU A 134 13.85 9.27 8.59
C LEU A 134 14.69 8.00 8.61
N ALA A 135 14.08 6.87 8.89
CA ALA A 135 14.77 5.59 8.88
C ALA A 135 13.91 4.50 8.22
N VAL A 136 14.56 3.50 7.65
CA VAL A 136 13.90 2.42 6.92
C VAL A 136 14.47 1.05 7.30
N ALA A 137 13.64 0.02 7.19
CA ALA A 137 14.04 -1.38 7.31
C ALA A 137 13.30 -2.21 6.26
N LYS A 138 13.69 -3.48 6.09
CA LYS A 138 12.96 -4.46 5.29
C LYS A 138 12.36 -5.54 6.17
N LEU A 139 11.14 -5.93 5.86
CA LEU A 139 10.47 -7.08 6.45
C LEU A 139 10.26 -8.15 5.38
N LYS A 140 10.72 -9.36 5.63
CA LYS A 140 10.47 -10.52 4.78
C LYS A 140 9.05 -11.01 5.02
N ILE A 141 8.21 -10.94 3.99
CA ILE A 141 6.83 -11.44 4.05
C ILE A 141 6.67 -12.81 3.37
N SER A 142 7.56 -13.13 2.44
CA SER A 142 7.65 -14.44 1.78
C SER A 142 9.10 -14.73 1.36
N GLU A 143 9.32 -15.88 0.73
CA GLU A 143 10.68 -16.21 0.21
C GLU A 143 11.13 -15.30 -0.93
N ILE A 144 10.19 -14.67 -1.61
CA ILE A 144 10.46 -13.86 -2.82
C ILE A 144 10.09 -12.39 -2.65
N GLN A 145 9.44 -12.01 -1.53
CA GLN A 145 8.95 -10.65 -1.35
C GLN A 145 9.31 -10.08 0.02
N ASP A 146 9.93 -8.92 -0.03
CA ASP A 146 10.16 -8.03 1.11
C ASP A 146 9.31 -6.79 0.98
N ILE A 147 8.90 -6.20 2.12
CA ILE A 147 8.25 -4.90 2.18
C ILE A 147 9.09 -3.92 2.99
N ALA A 148 8.91 -2.63 2.71
CA ALA A 148 9.55 -1.56 3.47
C ALA A 148 8.80 -1.29 4.77
N LEU A 149 9.56 -0.99 5.82
CA LEU A 149 9.10 -0.42 7.07
C LEU A 149 9.70 0.98 7.20
N LEU A 150 8.91 1.97 7.59
CA LEU A 150 9.31 3.36 7.74
C LEU A 150 9.24 3.74 9.22
N HIS A 151 10.30 4.32 9.77
CA HIS A 151 10.41 4.68 11.18
C HIS A 151 10.96 6.09 11.35
N GLY A 152 10.53 6.76 12.42
CA GLY A 152 10.87 8.14 12.72
C GLY A 152 9.71 9.10 12.43
N ASP A 153 9.78 10.28 13.02
CA ASP A 153 8.77 11.34 12.93
C ASP A 153 8.82 12.13 11.61
N GLY A 154 9.92 12.00 10.87
CA GLY A 154 10.12 12.67 9.59
C GLY A 154 9.09 12.28 8.52
N TRP A 155 8.55 11.07 8.55
CA TRP A 155 7.50 10.63 7.62
C TRP A 155 6.18 11.37 7.88
N ALA A 156 5.80 11.51 9.15
CA ALA A 156 4.62 12.27 9.55
C ALA A 156 4.80 13.78 9.29
N LEU A 157 6.00 14.32 9.51
CA LEU A 157 6.33 15.71 9.18
C LEU A 157 6.21 15.96 7.67
N ALA A 158 6.70 15.04 6.84
CA ALA A 158 6.59 15.13 5.39
C ALA A 158 5.12 15.11 4.93
N ASP A 159 4.27 14.24 5.51
CA ASP A 159 2.82 14.23 5.24
C ASP A 159 2.14 15.54 5.64
N SER A 160 2.48 16.12 6.78
CA SER A 160 2.00 17.45 7.21
C SER A 160 2.43 18.53 6.22
N TRP A 161 3.71 18.56 5.82
CA TRP A 161 4.20 19.55 4.85
C TRP A 161 3.53 19.40 3.48
N MET A 162 3.28 18.19 3.01
CA MET A 162 2.52 17.96 1.77
C MET A 162 1.14 18.62 1.83
N LYS A 163 0.47 18.61 2.98
CA LYS A 163 -0.89 19.14 3.16
C LYS A 163 -0.92 20.63 3.46
N GLU A 164 0.00 21.10 4.31
CA GLU A 164 0.03 22.48 4.82
C GLU A 164 0.83 23.42 3.93
N ARG A 165 1.82 22.89 3.21
CA ARG A 165 2.73 23.64 2.33
C ARG A 165 2.67 23.13 0.90
N GLU A 166 1.47 22.81 0.41
CA GLU A 166 1.27 22.19 -0.89
C GLU A 166 1.94 22.99 -2.02
N ALA A 167 1.83 24.31 -2.03
CA ALA A 167 2.45 25.17 -3.03
C ALA A 167 4.00 25.08 -3.09
N GLN A 168 4.65 24.70 -1.98
CA GLN A 168 6.11 24.59 -1.90
C GLN A 168 6.62 23.25 -2.42
N PHE A 169 5.90 22.17 -2.17
CA PHE A 169 6.39 20.81 -2.40
C PHE A 169 5.64 20.05 -3.51
N SER A 170 4.51 20.58 -3.98
CA SER A 170 3.73 19.95 -5.02
C SER A 170 4.45 19.95 -6.37
N LEU A 171 4.29 18.86 -7.11
CA LEU A 171 4.66 18.86 -8.52
C LEU A 171 3.87 19.93 -9.29
N PRO A 172 4.53 20.73 -10.14
CA PRO A 172 3.84 21.67 -11.00
C PRO A 172 2.85 20.96 -11.94
N ASP A 173 1.79 21.69 -12.35
CA ASP A 173 0.83 21.21 -13.34
C ASP A 173 1.39 21.38 -14.78
N GLU A 174 2.52 20.75 -15.04
CA GLU A 174 3.09 20.72 -16.37
C GLU A 174 2.48 19.57 -17.19
N PRO A 175 2.30 19.75 -18.51
CA PRO A 175 1.91 18.65 -19.36
C PRO A 175 2.97 17.55 -19.29
N ALA A 176 2.56 16.31 -19.04
CA ALA A 176 3.45 15.19 -19.05
C ALA A 176 4.22 15.13 -20.37
N VAL A 177 5.53 15.30 -20.33
CA VAL A 177 6.37 15.15 -21.52
C VAL A 177 6.28 13.69 -21.94
N ALA A 178 5.66 13.47 -23.11
CA ALA A 178 5.58 12.15 -23.71
C ALA A 178 6.97 11.70 -24.13
N GLY A 179 7.56 10.80 -23.38
CA GLY A 179 8.87 10.22 -23.71
C GLY A 179 9.26 9.12 -22.72
N GLY A 180 9.58 7.95 -23.21
CA GLY A 180 10.07 6.82 -22.42
C GLY A 180 8.97 6.03 -21.70
N ARG A 181 9.36 5.35 -20.59
CA ARG A 181 8.44 4.56 -19.73
C ARG A 181 7.63 5.42 -18.76
N ALA A 182 7.71 6.75 -18.86
CA ALA A 182 6.88 7.65 -18.08
C ALA A 182 5.41 7.41 -18.45
N GLY A 183 4.62 6.99 -17.46
CA GLY A 183 3.21 6.65 -17.68
C GLY A 183 2.91 5.17 -17.93
N ASP A 184 3.91 4.31 -17.87
CA ASP A 184 3.67 2.86 -17.93
C ASP A 184 3.05 2.36 -16.63
N LEU A 185 1.77 1.98 -16.68
CA LEU A 185 1.02 1.31 -15.63
C LEU A 185 0.91 -0.20 -15.89
N GLY A 186 1.83 -0.77 -16.66
CA GLY A 186 1.93 -2.20 -16.89
C GLY A 186 2.01 -2.97 -15.57
N GLY A 187 1.29 -4.08 -15.47
CA GLY A 187 1.22 -4.88 -14.24
C GLY A 187 0.22 -4.40 -13.19
N LEU A 188 -0.34 -3.18 -13.30
CA LEU A 188 -1.46 -2.79 -12.45
C LEU A 188 -2.69 -3.63 -12.83
N GLU A 189 -3.12 -4.53 -11.95
CA GLU A 189 -4.21 -5.44 -12.23
C GLU A 189 -5.23 -5.48 -11.07
N CYS A 190 -6.50 -5.69 -11.43
CA CYS A 190 -7.58 -5.72 -10.47
C CYS A 190 -8.68 -6.70 -10.88
N ARG A 191 -8.34 -7.99 -10.94
CA ARG A 191 -9.21 -9.04 -11.49
C ARG A 191 -9.84 -9.93 -10.43
N TRP A 192 -9.45 -9.78 -9.16
CA TRP A 192 -10.00 -10.55 -8.06
C TRP A 192 -11.32 -9.95 -7.58
N ASN A 193 -12.26 -10.83 -7.26
CA ASN A 193 -13.45 -10.43 -6.52
C ASN A 193 -13.07 -9.92 -5.13
N PRO A 194 -13.92 -9.08 -4.51
CA PRO A 194 -13.82 -8.85 -3.08
C PRO A 194 -13.75 -10.20 -2.35
N LEU A 195 -12.79 -10.32 -1.43
CA LEU A 195 -12.53 -11.55 -0.70
C LEU A 195 -13.36 -11.55 0.58
N PRO A 196 -14.35 -12.42 0.74
CA PRO A 196 -15.17 -12.47 1.95
C PRO A 196 -14.30 -12.82 3.16
N ALA A 197 -14.66 -12.29 4.31
CA ALA A 197 -14.05 -12.69 5.57
C ALA A 197 -14.26 -14.19 5.82
N ARG A 198 -13.20 -14.85 6.29
CA ARG A 198 -13.23 -16.29 6.63
C ARG A 198 -13.84 -16.58 7.99
N LYS A 199 -13.61 -15.63 8.91
CA LYS A 199 -14.03 -15.80 10.32
C LYS A 199 -15.30 -15.02 10.60
N PHE A 200 -15.21 -13.70 10.58
CA PHE A 200 -16.34 -12.83 10.83
C PHE A 200 -16.26 -11.54 10.02
N GLU A 201 -15.14 -10.80 10.13
CA GLU A 201 -14.92 -9.54 9.43
C GLU A 201 -13.45 -9.35 9.11
N VAL A 202 -13.19 -8.57 8.06
CA VAL A 202 -11.88 -8.04 7.75
C VAL A 202 -11.74 -6.69 8.43
N LEU A 203 -10.76 -6.57 9.30
CA LEU A 203 -10.48 -5.38 10.09
C LEU A 203 -9.26 -4.64 9.51
N ALA A 204 -9.44 -3.40 9.06
CA ALA A 204 -8.36 -2.45 8.86
C ALA A 204 -8.11 -1.71 10.17
N LEU A 205 -6.87 -1.72 10.63
CA LEU A 205 -6.43 -1.15 11.90
C LEU A 205 -5.25 -0.22 11.69
N ILE A 206 -5.28 0.95 12.32
CA ILE A 206 -4.17 1.89 12.43
C ILE A 206 -3.95 2.19 13.91
N VAL A 207 -2.74 1.96 14.41
CA VAL A 207 -2.36 2.28 15.79
C VAL A 207 -1.14 3.17 15.77
N GLN A 208 -1.18 4.26 16.52
CA GLN A 208 -0.08 5.18 16.70
C GLN A 208 0.24 5.36 18.17
N ALA A 209 1.46 5.00 18.58
CA ALA A 209 1.94 5.25 19.93
C ALA A 209 2.06 6.76 20.18
N ARG A 210 1.70 7.22 21.38
CA ARG A 210 1.85 8.62 21.81
C ARG A 210 3.28 8.95 22.25
N HIS A 211 4.01 7.95 22.70
CA HIS A 211 5.38 8.07 23.16
C HIS A 211 6.31 7.30 22.23
N GLY A 212 7.54 7.76 22.11
CA GLY A 212 8.55 7.11 21.26
C GLY A 212 9.37 6.05 22.01
N GLY A 213 10.38 5.52 21.33
CA GLY A 213 11.40 4.64 21.93
C GLY A 213 10.88 3.28 22.35
N GLU A 214 11.43 2.75 23.45
CA GLU A 214 11.14 1.41 23.94
C GLU A 214 9.68 1.23 24.37
N THR A 215 9.07 2.29 24.91
CA THR A 215 7.65 2.27 25.30
C THR A 215 6.75 1.99 24.09
N ALA A 216 6.98 2.68 22.96
CA ALA A 216 6.26 2.41 21.71
C ALA A 216 6.49 0.97 21.24
N ALA A 217 7.73 0.49 21.27
CA ALA A 217 8.06 -0.87 20.86
C ALA A 217 7.33 -1.92 21.71
N GLN A 218 7.21 -1.72 23.01
CA GLN A 218 6.48 -2.62 23.91
C GLN A 218 4.98 -2.63 23.60
N VAL A 219 4.38 -1.46 23.38
CA VAL A 219 2.96 -1.33 23.01
C VAL A 219 2.67 -2.07 21.71
N TYR A 220 3.45 -1.80 20.67
CA TYR A 220 3.25 -2.49 19.38
C TYR A 220 3.48 -4.00 19.50
N ARG A 221 4.48 -4.44 20.26
CA ARG A 221 4.73 -5.86 20.51
C ARG A 221 3.54 -6.53 21.21
N LYS A 222 2.93 -5.87 22.20
CA LYS A 222 1.72 -6.35 22.88
C LYS A 222 0.55 -6.52 21.89
N ILE A 223 0.31 -5.54 21.02
CA ILE A 223 -0.76 -5.61 20.03
C ILE A 223 -0.46 -6.72 19.01
N LEU A 224 0.76 -6.78 18.49
CA LEU A 224 1.18 -7.78 17.52
C LEU A 224 1.10 -9.20 18.09
N SER A 225 1.47 -9.43 19.33
CA SER A 225 1.37 -10.76 19.96
C SER A 225 -0.07 -11.27 20.06
N GLN A 226 -1.06 -10.38 20.13
CA GLN A 226 -2.48 -10.76 20.08
C GLN A 226 -2.97 -11.05 18.64
N LEU A 227 -2.31 -10.47 17.63
CA LEU A 227 -2.71 -10.53 16.24
C LEU A 227 -1.86 -11.50 15.41
N LEU A 228 -0.63 -11.81 15.84
CA LEU A 228 0.29 -12.65 15.08
C LEU A 228 0.11 -14.13 15.40
N GLY A 229 -0.59 -14.78 14.50
CA GLY A 229 -0.58 -16.21 14.31
C GLY A 229 -0.70 -16.49 12.83
N PRO A 230 -0.37 -17.69 12.33
CA PRO A 230 -0.53 -18.04 10.91
C PRO A 230 -1.97 -17.88 10.42
N GLU A 231 -2.91 -17.73 11.34
CA GLU A 231 -4.34 -17.59 11.10
C GLU A 231 -4.82 -16.15 10.81
N TYR A 232 -3.96 -15.13 10.99
CA TYR A 232 -4.37 -13.71 10.88
C TYR A 232 -4.18 -13.09 9.50
N ARG A 233 -3.78 -13.85 8.50
CA ARG A 233 -3.70 -13.35 7.14
C ARG A 233 -5.10 -13.12 6.57
N PRO A 234 -5.35 -11.98 5.88
CA PRO A 234 -6.68 -11.65 5.37
C PRO A 234 -7.09 -12.49 4.16
N ILE A 235 -6.18 -13.32 3.62
CA ILE A 235 -6.38 -14.07 2.38
C ILE A 235 -6.05 -15.54 2.59
N SER A 236 -6.91 -16.42 2.09
CA SER A 236 -6.62 -17.84 1.95
C SER A 236 -6.86 -18.33 0.52
N LEU A 237 -6.20 -19.41 0.16
CA LEU A 237 -6.35 -20.02 -1.16
C LEU A 237 -7.78 -20.44 -1.48
N THR A 238 -8.53 -20.87 -0.46
CA THR A 238 -9.90 -21.40 -0.63
C THR A 238 -10.91 -20.33 -1.03
N GLU A 239 -10.58 -19.04 -0.83
CA GLU A 239 -11.49 -17.93 -1.06
C GLU A 239 -11.12 -17.10 -2.28
N LEU A 240 -9.95 -17.35 -2.88
CA LEU A 240 -9.53 -16.67 -4.08
C LEU A 240 -10.46 -17.04 -5.25
N ARG A 241 -11.22 -16.06 -5.71
CA ARG A 241 -12.11 -16.20 -6.88
C ARG A 241 -11.84 -15.10 -7.87
N LEU A 242 -11.53 -15.48 -9.10
CA LEU A 242 -11.49 -14.53 -10.19
C LEU A 242 -12.89 -13.96 -10.44
N SER A 243 -12.95 -12.66 -10.67
CA SER A 243 -14.17 -11.99 -11.07
C SER A 243 -14.58 -12.42 -12.48
N TRP A 244 -15.82 -12.90 -12.65
CA TRP A 244 -16.40 -13.11 -13.97
C TRP A 244 -17.85 -12.62 -14.02
N PRO A 245 -18.15 -11.65 -14.87
CA PRO A 245 -17.19 -10.83 -15.63
C PRO A 245 -16.27 -10.03 -14.68
N PRO A 246 -15.03 -9.65 -15.12
CA PRO A 246 -14.09 -8.95 -14.23
C PRO A 246 -14.67 -7.59 -13.82
N LYS A 247 -15.04 -7.47 -12.56
CA LYS A 247 -15.82 -6.34 -12.01
C LYS A 247 -15.12 -4.99 -12.17
N TYR A 248 -13.78 -4.97 -12.06
CA TYR A 248 -12.99 -3.74 -12.07
C TYR A 248 -12.13 -3.56 -13.33
N LEU A 249 -12.38 -4.36 -14.36
CA LEU A 249 -11.61 -4.31 -15.61
C LEU A 249 -11.74 -2.96 -16.33
N ILE A 250 -12.90 -2.32 -16.22
CA ILE A 250 -13.11 -1.00 -16.85
C ILE A 250 -12.20 0.05 -16.20
N GLN A 251 -12.10 0.06 -14.87
CA GLN A 251 -11.22 0.96 -14.12
C GLN A 251 -9.75 0.68 -14.45
N GLU A 252 -9.34 -0.59 -14.47
CA GLU A 252 -8.01 -1.03 -14.90
C GLU A 252 -7.69 -0.52 -16.31
N ALA A 253 -8.60 -0.73 -17.27
CA ALA A 253 -8.40 -0.30 -18.65
C ALA A 253 -8.36 1.24 -18.80
N ARG A 254 -9.15 1.98 -18.01
CA ARG A 254 -9.10 3.45 -17.96
C ARG A 254 -7.75 3.97 -17.49
N MET A 255 -7.16 3.33 -16.48
CA MET A 255 -5.85 3.70 -15.97
C MET A 255 -4.71 3.34 -16.93
N ARG A 256 -4.77 2.16 -17.56
CA ARG A 256 -3.67 1.60 -18.35
C ARG A 256 -3.68 1.99 -19.83
N CYS A 257 -4.83 2.33 -20.39
CA CYS A 257 -4.98 2.52 -21.83
C CYS A 257 -5.63 3.85 -22.17
N GLU A 258 -5.08 4.53 -23.17
CA GLU A 258 -5.74 5.66 -23.80
C GLU A 258 -7.10 5.26 -24.41
N ARG A 259 -8.00 6.23 -24.52
CA ARG A 259 -9.32 6.02 -25.14
C ARG A 259 -9.18 5.57 -26.60
N GLY A 260 -10.14 4.81 -27.09
CA GLY A 260 -10.21 4.35 -28.45
C GLY A 260 -9.90 2.86 -28.64
N ALA A 261 -9.41 2.49 -29.82
CA ALA A 261 -9.20 1.10 -30.21
C ALA A 261 -8.25 0.32 -29.29
N ARG A 262 -7.23 0.98 -28.74
CA ARG A 262 -6.29 0.36 -27.78
C ARG A 262 -7.00 -0.09 -26.52
N ARG A 263 -7.86 0.75 -25.94
CA ARG A 263 -8.65 0.39 -24.75
C ARG A 263 -9.63 -0.73 -25.03
N LEU A 264 -10.32 -0.67 -26.17
CA LEU A 264 -11.25 -1.72 -26.59
C LEU A 264 -10.52 -3.05 -26.79
N GLY A 265 -9.39 -3.06 -27.49
CA GLY A 265 -8.56 -4.25 -27.67
C GLY A 265 -8.05 -4.82 -26.35
N TYR A 266 -7.64 -3.96 -25.41
CA TYR A 266 -7.24 -4.36 -24.07
C TYR A 266 -8.38 -5.03 -23.30
N LEU A 267 -9.58 -4.41 -23.31
CA LEU A 267 -10.77 -4.96 -22.66
C LEU A 267 -11.14 -6.32 -23.23
N MET A 268 -11.20 -6.46 -24.56
CA MET A 268 -11.52 -7.73 -25.22
C MET A 268 -10.50 -8.81 -24.89
N LYS A 269 -9.21 -8.52 -25.04
CA LYS A 269 -8.13 -9.46 -24.74
C LYS A 269 -8.19 -9.92 -23.28
N THR A 270 -8.30 -8.97 -22.34
CA THR A 270 -8.30 -9.29 -20.91
C THR A 270 -9.57 -10.04 -20.50
N TYR A 271 -10.71 -9.69 -21.09
CA TYR A 271 -11.96 -10.40 -20.89
C TYR A 271 -11.85 -11.86 -21.31
N LEU A 272 -11.31 -12.16 -22.50
CA LEU A 272 -11.10 -13.52 -23.00
C LEU A 272 -10.09 -14.31 -22.14
N ILE A 273 -8.98 -13.67 -21.72
CA ILE A 273 -8.00 -14.31 -20.83
C ILE A 273 -8.65 -14.65 -19.48
N SER A 274 -9.45 -13.73 -18.91
CA SER A 274 -10.16 -13.99 -17.65
C SER A 274 -11.16 -15.13 -17.77
N LEU A 275 -11.88 -15.22 -18.88
CA LEU A 275 -12.77 -16.35 -19.18
C LEU A 275 -12.00 -17.66 -19.21
N GLY A 276 -10.89 -17.70 -19.96
CA GLY A 276 -10.03 -18.88 -20.04
C GLY A 276 -9.54 -19.33 -18.66
N HIS A 277 -9.11 -18.40 -17.80
CA HIS A 277 -8.70 -18.73 -16.43
C HIS A 277 -9.86 -19.28 -15.59
N VAL A 278 -11.05 -18.70 -15.68
CA VAL A 278 -12.23 -19.23 -14.94
C VAL A 278 -12.57 -20.63 -15.40
N LEU A 279 -12.62 -20.88 -16.72
CA LEU A 279 -12.89 -22.20 -17.28
C LEU A 279 -11.83 -23.23 -16.86
N PHE A 280 -10.55 -22.83 -16.86
CA PHE A 280 -9.46 -23.67 -16.40
C PHE A 280 -9.59 -24.04 -14.91
N LEU A 281 -9.92 -23.08 -14.05
CA LEU A 281 -10.14 -23.36 -12.63
C LEU A 281 -11.35 -24.26 -12.38
N GLN A 282 -12.44 -24.06 -13.15
CA GLN A 282 -13.61 -24.95 -13.08
C GLN A 282 -13.26 -26.37 -13.53
N TRP A 283 -12.52 -26.52 -14.63
CA TRP A 283 -12.04 -27.82 -15.11
C TRP A 283 -11.17 -28.52 -14.07
N ARG A 284 -10.24 -27.83 -13.42
CA ARG A 284 -9.44 -28.36 -12.31
C ARG A 284 -10.32 -28.87 -11.16
N GLY A 285 -11.34 -28.12 -10.78
CA GLY A 285 -12.30 -28.47 -9.74
C GLY A 285 -13.06 -29.77 -10.11
N GLN A 286 -13.51 -29.90 -11.36
CA GLN A 286 -14.17 -31.11 -11.85
C GLN A 286 -13.25 -32.36 -11.83
N LYS A 287 -11.94 -32.15 -12.00
CA LYS A 287 -10.92 -33.23 -11.95
C LYS A 287 -10.42 -33.49 -10.53
N ASN A 288 -10.97 -32.84 -9.50
CA ASN A 288 -10.53 -32.96 -8.11
C ASN A 288 -9.02 -32.69 -7.92
N ILE A 289 -8.45 -31.81 -8.74
CA ILE A 289 -7.04 -31.39 -8.61
C ILE A 289 -6.95 -30.38 -7.47
N THR A 290 -6.55 -30.84 -6.29
CA THR A 290 -6.51 -30.06 -5.06
C THR A 290 -5.19 -29.32 -4.86
N GLU A 291 -4.13 -29.69 -5.58
CA GLU A 291 -2.85 -28.99 -5.49
C GLU A 291 -3.01 -27.54 -5.88
N PRO A 292 -2.59 -26.60 -5.02
CA PRO A 292 -2.67 -25.19 -5.36
C PRO A 292 -1.76 -24.86 -6.54
N ILE A 293 -2.25 -24.02 -7.44
CA ILE A 293 -1.39 -23.41 -8.46
C ILE A 293 -0.36 -22.57 -7.72
N GLU A 294 0.92 -22.72 -8.04
CA GLU A 294 2.02 -22.00 -7.37
C GLU A 294 1.76 -20.50 -7.29
N TYR A 295 1.30 -19.90 -8.37
CA TYR A 295 0.89 -18.48 -8.40
C TYR A 295 -0.16 -18.14 -7.31
N LEU A 296 -1.15 -19.01 -7.06
CA LEU A 296 -2.16 -18.73 -6.01
C LEU A 296 -1.58 -18.83 -4.60
N ARG A 297 -0.61 -19.75 -4.40
CA ARG A 297 0.13 -19.83 -3.13
C ARG A 297 0.96 -18.56 -2.91
N GLU A 298 1.74 -18.14 -3.91
CA GLU A 298 2.53 -16.93 -3.86
C GLU A 298 1.66 -15.69 -3.64
N LEU A 299 0.47 -15.62 -4.26
CA LEU A 299 -0.46 -14.51 -4.09
C LEU A 299 -0.85 -14.31 -2.63
N THR A 300 -1.17 -15.40 -1.91
CA THR A 300 -1.52 -15.30 -0.48
C THR A 300 -0.33 -14.91 0.39
N GLN A 301 0.90 -15.25 -0.03
CA GLN A 301 2.12 -14.97 0.71
C GLN A 301 2.64 -13.54 0.45
N ASN A 302 2.47 -13.03 -0.77
CA ASN A 302 3.00 -11.74 -1.20
C ASN A 302 2.02 -10.58 -0.98
N THR A 303 1.28 -10.61 0.13
CA THR A 303 0.29 -9.60 0.49
C THR A 303 0.84 -8.65 1.54
N ASP A 304 0.64 -7.36 1.36
CA ASP A 304 1.11 -6.28 2.25
C ASP A 304 0.18 -6.03 3.45
N TYR A 305 -0.30 -7.08 4.09
CA TYR A 305 -1.28 -6.99 5.19
C TYR A 305 -0.78 -6.31 6.48
N LEU A 306 0.54 -6.17 6.63
CA LEU A 306 1.22 -5.54 7.75
C LEU A 306 2.13 -4.44 7.24
N LYS A 307 2.02 -3.23 7.77
CA LYS A 307 2.83 -2.05 7.40
C LYS A 307 3.23 -1.28 8.65
N PHE A 308 4.34 -0.57 8.55
CA PHE A 308 4.76 0.37 9.58
C PHE A 308 5.33 1.62 8.92
N ASP A 309 4.70 2.77 9.19
CA ASP A 309 5.07 4.10 8.66
C ASP A 309 5.05 5.17 9.76
N GLY A 310 5.58 4.81 10.95
CA GLY A 310 5.41 5.58 12.18
C GLY A 310 4.11 5.23 12.91
N ALA A 311 3.23 4.50 12.28
CA ALA A 311 2.06 3.85 12.85
C ALA A 311 2.01 2.39 12.39
N LEU A 312 1.51 1.51 13.25
CA LEU A 312 1.21 0.13 12.88
C LEU A 312 -0.07 0.13 12.06
N ARG A 313 -0.01 -0.44 10.85
CA ARG A 313 -1.17 -0.62 9.96
C ARG A 313 -1.34 -2.10 9.64
N MET A 314 -2.53 -2.62 9.81
CA MET A 314 -2.82 -4.02 9.54
C MET A 314 -4.20 -4.18 8.88
N VAL A 315 -4.29 -5.18 7.99
CA VAL A 315 -5.56 -5.72 7.53
C VAL A 315 -5.60 -7.18 7.94
N VAL A 316 -6.54 -7.54 8.78
CA VAL A 316 -6.62 -8.89 9.39
C VAL A 316 -8.04 -9.43 9.34
N ASP A 317 -8.15 -10.73 9.13
CA ASP A 317 -9.41 -11.46 9.23
C ASP A 317 -9.59 -11.92 10.69
N VAL A 318 -10.64 -11.47 11.34
CA VAL A 318 -10.87 -11.68 12.77
C VAL A 318 -12.22 -12.33 13.04
N SER A 319 -12.25 -13.23 14.03
CA SER A 319 -13.51 -13.69 14.61
C SER A 319 -14.11 -12.60 15.51
N ARG A 320 -15.39 -12.71 15.83
CA ARG A 320 -16.08 -11.79 16.75
C ARG A 320 -15.31 -11.65 18.07
N LEU A 321 -14.93 -12.78 18.68
CA LEU A 321 -14.21 -12.80 19.94
C LEU A 321 -12.81 -12.16 19.84
N GLN A 322 -12.10 -12.42 18.74
CA GLN A 322 -10.79 -11.80 18.49
C GLN A 322 -10.91 -10.28 18.33
N LYS A 323 -11.91 -9.80 17.57
CA LYS A 323 -12.20 -8.38 17.42
C LYS A 323 -12.52 -7.72 18.76
N GLU A 324 -13.43 -8.30 19.54
CA GLU A 324 -13.81 -7.77 20.86
C GLU A 324 -12.61 -7.67 21.82
N ARG A 325 -11.78 -8.71 21.90
CA ARG A 325 -10.57 -8.71 22.75
C ARG A 325 -9.56 -7.66 22.29
N LEU A 326 -9.32 -7.57 20.98
CA LEU A 326 -8.42 -6.58 20.40
C LEU A 326 -8.90 -5.16 20.69
N LEU A 327 -10.17 -4.85 20.39
CA LEU A 327 -10.72 -3.52 20.60
C LEU A 327 -10.69 -3.13 22.08
N LYS A 328 -10.95 -4.07 23.00
CA LYS A 328 -10.81 -3.83 24.43
C LYS A 328 -9.37 -3.48 24.79
N THR A 329 -8.39 -4.22 24.28
CA THR A 329 -6.97 -3.90 24.54
C THR A 329 -6.59 -2.51 24.00
N LEU A 330 -7.08 -2.14 22.81
CA LEU A 330 -6.81 -0.82 22.22
C LEU A 330 -7.47 0.29 23.03
N GLU A 331 -8.68 0.07 23.51
CA GLU A 331 -9.42 1.00 24.37
C GLU A 331 -8.66 1.22 25.70
N ASP A 332 -8.22 0.14 26.34
CA ASP A 332 -7.44 0.20 27.59
C ASP A 332 -6.14 1.01 27.38
N LEU A 333 -5.41 0.76 26.29
CA LEU A 333 -4.18 1.48 25.94
C LEU A 333 -4.44 2.96 25.57
N TYR A 334 -5.59 3.26 25.01
CA TYR A 334 -5.99 4.64 24.74
C TYR A 334 -6.29 5.40 26.03
N HIS A 335 -7.02 4.79 26.95
CA HIS A 335 -7.35 5.40 28.25
C HIS A 335 -6.13 5.60 29.14
N THR A 336 -5.12 4.72 29.05
CA THR A 336 -3.83 4.92 29.73
C THR A 336 -2.93 5.96 29.06
N GLY A 337 -3.35 6.51 27.91
CA GLY A 337 -2.59 7.53 27.21
C GLY A 337 -1.41 6.99 26.40
N GLU A 338 -1.38 5.69 26.12
CA GLU A 338 -0.25 5.05 25.42
C GLU A 338 -0.39 5.14 23.89
N ILE A 339 -1.61 5.12 23.36
CA ILE A 339 -1.87 5.12 21.92
C ILE A 339 -2.99 6.07 21.48
N PHE A 340 -3.00 6.36 20.17
CA PHE A 340 -4.20 6.64 19.39
C PHE A 340 -4.46 5.48 18.45
N TYR A 341 -5.71 5.18 18.15
CA TYR A 341 -6.06 4.15 17.19
C TYR A 341 -7.30 4.49 16.39
N GLY A 342 -7.39 3.90 15.21
CA GLY A 342 -8.59 3.92 14.40
C GLY A 342 -8.75 2.59 13.70
N HIS A 343 -9.99 2.17 13.53
CA HIS A 343 -10.31 0.92 12.86
C HIS A 343 -11.54 1.04 11.97
N HIS A 344 -11.61 0.16 11.00
CA HIS A 344 -12.79 -0.04 10.15
C HIS A 344 -12.94 -1.52 9.85
N ALA A 345 -14.14 -2.04 9.92
CA ALA A 345 -14.44 -3.43 9.66
C ALA A 345 -15.41 -3.58 8.50
N ASP A 346 -15.19 -4.58 7.66
CA ASP A 346 -16.03 -4.87 6.50
C ASP A 346 -16.12 -6.40 6.31
N PRO A 347 -17.21 -6.93 5.75
CA PRO A 347 -17.35 -8.36 5.48
C PRO A 347 -16.36 -8.88 4.41
N CYS A 348 -15.61 -8.01 3.73
CA CYS A 348 -14.66 -8.43 2.70
C CYS A 348 -13.37 -7.60 2.68
N ALA A 349 -12.31 -8.17 2.10
CA ALA A 349 -11.09 -7.48 1.70
C ALA A 349 -11.09 -7.16 0.21
N LEU A 350 -10.38 -6.12 -0.19
CA LEU A 350 -10.08 -5.76 -1.57
C LEU A 350 -8.61 -5.96 -1.88
N LEU A 351 -8.32 -6.49 -3.06
CA LEU A 351 -6.97 -6.64 -3.58
C LEU A 351 -6.73 -5.73 -4.77
N THR A 352 -5.56 -5.11 -4.81
CA THR A 352 -5.00 -4.48 -6.01
C THR A 352 -3.62 -5.06 -6.22
N CYS A 353 -3.35 -5.56 -7.42
CA CYS A 353 -2.14 -6.31 -7.72
C CYS A 353 -1.20 -5.50 -8.59
N TYR A 354 0.09 -5.62 -8.30
CA TYR A 354 1.16 -5.22 -9.19
C TYR A 354 1.94 -6.47 -9.62
N ILE A 355 1.83 -6.81 -10.89
CA ILE A 355 2.41 -8.03 -11.47
C ILE A 355 3.49 -7.65 -12.45
N GLN A 356 4.75 -7.95 -12.11
CA GLN A 356 5.92 -7.71 -12.96
C GLN A 356 6.35 -8.97 -13.73
N GLY A 357 5.86 -10.13 -13.32
CA GLY A 357 6.17 -11.42 -13.93
C GLY A 357 5.57 -12.58 -13.13
N PRO A 358 5.80 -13.83 -13.55
CA PRO A 358 5.19 -15.01 -12.94
C PRO A 358 5.44 -15.14 -11.44
N HIS A 359 6.65 -14.78 -10.98
CA HIS A 359 7.09 -14.90 -9.58
C HIS A 359 7.38 -13.55 -8.93
N LYS A 360 7.20 -12.43 -9.65
CA LYS A 360 7.45 -11.10 -9.11
C LYS A 360 6.17 -10.28 -9.09
N HIS A 361 5.43 -10.39 -8.00
CA HIS A 361 4.16 -9.69 -7.81
C HIS A 361 3.96 -9.34 -6.34
N ILE A 362 3.31 -8.22 -6.10
CA ILE A 362 2.86 -7.78 -4.78
C ILE A 362 1.36 -7.50 -4.82
N HIS A 363 0.68 -7.83 -3.73
CA HIS A 363 -0.75 -7.64 -3.58
C HIS A 363 -1.02 -6.69 -2.43
N PHE A 364 -1.53 -5.51 -2.81
CA PHE A 364 -1.97 -4.49 -1.87
C PHE A 364 -3.35 -4.85 -1.37
N VAL A 365 -3.48 -5.04 -0.06
CA VAL A 365 -4.74 -5.42 0.57
C VAL A 365 -5.28 -4.27 1.40
N ASP A 366 -6.61 -4.12 1.37
CA ASP A 366 -7.34 -3.24 2.28
C ASP A 366 -8.69 -3.86 2.64
N ALA A 367 -9.32 -3.44 3.75
CA ALA A 367 -10.69 -3.85 4.04
C ALA A 367 -11.66 -3.17 3.07
N GLY A 368 -12.79 -3.80 2.78
CA GLY A 368 -13.85 -3.20 2.01
C GLY A 368 -14.39 -1.91 2.65
N GLY A 369 -15.32 -1.23 1.98
CA GLY A 369 -16.01 -0.06 2.54
C GLY A 369 -15.12 1.12 2.94
N GLY A 370 -13.87 1.18 2.50
CA GLY A 370 -12.97 2.29 2.79
C GLY A 370 -11.78 1.97 3.70
N GLY A 371 -11.67 0.76 4.22
CA GLY A 371 -10.50 0.20 4.89
C GLY A 371 -9.65 1.19 5.68
N TYR A 372 -8.39 1.36 5.24
CA TYR A 372 -7.45 2.27 5.90
C TYR A 372 -7.89 3.74 5.91
N ALA A 373 -8.60 4.21 4.89
CA ALA A 373 -9.05 5.60 4.86
C ALA A 373 -10.09 5.88 5.95
N MET A 374 -11.02 4.95 6.18
CA MET A 374 -12.00 5.05 7.26
C MET A 374 -11.36 4.87 8.63
N ALA A 375 -10.41 3.94 8.78
CA ALA A 375 -9.61 3.80 9.99
C ALA A 375 -8.81 5.09 10.29
N ALA A 376 -8.22 5.73 9.28
CA ALA A 376 -7.52 7.01 9.44
C ALA A 376 -8.48 8.15 9.84
N LYS A 377 -9.71 8.17 9.30
CA LYS A 377 -10.75 9.14 9.72
C LYS A 377 -11.08 8.96 11.20
N ALA A 378 -11.28 7.72 11.67
CA ALA A 378 -11.52 7.41 13.08
C ALA A 378 -10.34 7.83 13.98
N LEU A 379 -9.09 7.53 13.58
CA LEU A 379 -7.89 7.95 14.29
C LEU A 379 -7.79 9.48 14.42
N LYS A 380 -8.06 10.22 13.33
CA LYS A 380 -8.06 11.69 13.35
C LYS A 380 -9.13 12.26 14.28
N ALA A 381 -10.33 11.67 14.30
CA ALA A 381 -11.40 12.08 15.20
C ALA A 381 -10.99 11.88 16.66
N GLN A 382 -10.37 10.75 17.00
CA GLN A 382 -9.88 10.44 18.34
C GLN A 382 -8.79 11.43 18.80
N LYS A 383 -7.86 11.82 17.90
CA LYS A 383 -6.82 12.83 18.20
C LYS A 383 -7.36 14.24 18.43
N ARG A 384 -8.49 14.59 17.81
CA ARG A 384 -9.11 15.91 17.99
C ARG A 384 -9.92 16.01 19.29
N ALA A 385 -10.32 14.87 19.85
CA ALA A 385 -11.09 14.81 21.10
C ALA A 385 -10.19 14.85 22.36
N CYS A 386 -8.88 14.78 22.21
CA CYS A 386 -7.85 14.96 23.24
C CYS A 386 -7.20 16.33 23.13
#